data_2888365e373fa1aa99e4542ebc1a8c50
#
_entry.id   2888365e373fa1aa99e4542ebc1a8c50
#
_cell.length_a   1.000
_cell.length_b   1.000
_cell.length_c   1.000
_cell.angle_alpha   90.00
_cell.angle_beta   90.00
_cell.angle_gamma   90.00
#
_symmetry.space_group_name_H-M   'P 1'
#
loop_
_entity.id
_entity.type
_entity.pdbx_description
1 polymer ?
#
loop_
_entity_poly.entity_id
_entity_poly.type
_entity_poly.pdbx_seq_one_letter_code
_entity_poly.pdbx_strand_id
1 'polypeptide(L)'
;TLKEFHIDEDKVAEFKPGTVLGADMFTAGQKVDVTGTTIGKGFAGAIKRHHFSSNRASHGNSVTTRAPGSIGNRQDPGRVFPGKRMAGHLGDVQRTTQNLVVARVDKERQLLLVRGAVPGAKGGEVIVRPAVKA
;
A
#
# COMPACT_ATOMS: atom_id res chain seq x y z
N THR A 1 8.78 14.48 -7.72
CA THR A 1 7.38 14.27 -8.18
C THR A 1 6.53 15.46 -7.73
N LEU A 2 5.66 15.99 -8.60
CA LEU A 2 4.67 16.99 -8.23
C LEU A 2 3.50 16.34 -7.50
N LYS A 3 3.07 16.94 -6.39
CA LYS A 3 1.91 16.50 -5.60
C LYS A 3 1.13 17.70 -5.11
N GLU A 4 -0.20 17.59 -5.13
CA GLU A 4 -1.10 18.59 -4.64
C GLU A 4 -1.60 18.19 -3.24
N PHE A 5 -1.68 19.17 -2.35
CA PHE A 5 -2.22 19.01 -1.01
C PHE A 5 -3.28 20.07 -0.79
N HIS A 6 -4.45 19.66 -0.30
CA HIS A 6 -5.45 20.60 0.17
C HIS A 6 -5.03 21.12 1.55
N ILE A 7 -5.03 22.43 1.68
CA ILE A 7 -4.77 23.13 2.94
C ILE A 7 -5.96 24.04 3.23
N ASP A 8 -6.20 24.30 4.52
CA ASP A 8 -7.24 25.22 4.95
C ASP A 8 -6.93 26.64 4.49
N GLU A 9 -7.93 27.42 4.09
CA GLU A 9 -7.76 28.78 3.57
C GLU A 9 -6.98 29.69 4.53
N ASP A 10 -7.19 29.53 5.83
CA ASP A 10 -6.51 30.30 6.87
C ASP A 10 -4.99 30.08 6.89
N LYS A 11 -4.52 28.93 6.39
CA LYS A 11 -3.09 28.56 6.36
C LYS A 11 -2.39 28.87 5.05
N VAL A 12 -3.13 29.26 4.03
CA VAL A 12 -2.54 29.54 2.70
C VAL A 12 -1.49 30.65 2.77
N ALA A 13 -1.69 31.64 3.64
CA ALA A 13 -0.75 32.75 3.82
C ALA A 13 0.61 32.33 4.39
N GLU A 14 0.70 31.18 5.07
CA GLU A 14 1.92 30.64 5.66
C GLU A 14 2.81 29.95 4.60
N PHE A 15 2.21 29.44 3.52
CA PHE A 15 2.88 28.68 2.47
C PHE A 15 3.16 29.56 1.26
N LYS A 16 4.27 30.28 1.27
CA LYS A 16 4.71 31.08 0.11
C LYS A 16 5.47 30.22 -0.90
N PRO A 17 5.40 30.55 -2.22
CA PRO A 17 6.23 29.89 -3.22
C PRO A 17 7.71 29.90 -2.83
N GLY A 18 8.37 28.73 -2.91
CA GLY A 18 9.77 28.57 -2.50
C GLY A 18 10.00 28.20 -1.04
N THR A 19 8.96 28.10 -0.21
CA THR A 19 9.10 27.59 1.16
C THR A 19 9.48 26.12 1.15
N VAL A 20 10.53 25.75 1.89
CA VAL A 20 10.95 24.37 2.09
C VAL A 20 10.27 23.83 3.36
N LEU A 21 9.52 22.75 3.22
CA LEU A 21 8.86 22.06 4.33
C LEU A 21 9.75 20.90 4.79
N GLY A 22 10.16 20.94 6.05
CA GLY A 22 11.06 19.95 6.64
C GLY A 22 10.36 18.93 7.55
N ALA A 23 11.14 18.01 8.11
CA ALA A 23 10.65 17.03 9.08
C ALA A 23 10.13 17.66 10.38
N ASP A 24 10.47 18.90 10.65
CA ASP A 24 10.08 19.70 11.82
C ASP A 24 8.59 20.04 11.88
N MET A 25 7.85 19.85 10.77
CA MET A 25 6.39 19.94 10.74
C MET A 25 5.69 18.88 11.62
N PHE A 26 6.40 17.77 11.91
CA PHE A 26 5.86 16.67 12.70
C PHE A 26 6.40 16.69 14.13
N THR A 27 5.61 16.17 15.07
CA THR A 27 6.00 16.04 16.46
C THR A 27 6.14 14.58 16.88
N ALA A 28 7.03 14.30 17.83
CA ALA A 28 7.17 12.95 18.39
C ALA A 28 5.86 12.55 19.09
N GLY A 29 5.43 11.31 18.91
CA GLY A 29 4.16 10.79 19.41
C GLY A 29 2.96 11.04 18.50
N GLN A 30 3.07 11.91 17.50
CA GLN A 30 1.99 12.17 16.53
C GLN A 30 1.67 10.92 15.72
N LYS A 31 0.37 10.69 15.48
CA LYS A 31 -0.08 9.66 14.53
C LYS A 31 -0.10 10.22 13.11
N VAL A 32 0.40 9.43 12.18
CA VAL A 32 0.53 9.79 10.76
C VAL A 32 0.06 8.66 9.86
N ASP A 33 -0.43 9.03 8.68
CA ASP A 33 -0.75 8.12 7.59
C ASP A 33 0.35 8.23 6.53
N VAL A 34 0.94 7.10 6.17
CA VAL A 34 2.04 7.04 5.20
C VAL A 34 1.58 6.34 3.93
N THR A 35 1.63 7.05 2.82
CA THR A 35 1.27 6.56 1.49
C THR A 35 2.52 6.38 0.65
N GLY A 36 2.65 5.23 0.02
CA GLY A 36 3.76 4.93 -0.90
C GLY A 36 3.35 3.89 -1.93
N THR A 37 4.21 3.66 -2.92
CA THR A 37 4.04 2.62 -3.92
C THR A 37 4.66 1.32 -3.44
N THR A 38 3.87 0.25 -3.35
CA THR A 38 4.35 -1.04 -2.85
C THR A 38 5.35 -1.67 -3.82
N ILE A 39 6.22 -2.54 -3.29
CA ILE A 39 7.18 -3.29 -4.11
C ILE A 39 6.43 -4.13 -5.14
N GLY A 40 6.75 -3.97 -6.42
CA GLY A 40 6.21 -4.76 -7.51
C GLY A 40 6.64 -6.23 -7.43
N LYS A 41 5.70 -7.14 -7.69
CA LYS A 41 5.93 -8.60 -7.69
C LYS A 41 5.60 -9.22 -9.04
N GLY A 42 5.32 -8.39 -10.05
CA GLY A 42 4.95 -8.82 -11.40
C GLY A 42 3.63 -9.57 -11.45
N PHE A 43 3.48 -10.44 -12.44
CA PHE A 43 2.33 -11.32 -12.54
C PHE A 43 2.43 -12.45 -11.52
N ALA A 44 1.42 -12.61 -10.69
CA ALA A 44 1.39 -13.61 -9.61
C ALA A 44 0.18 -14.53 -9.75
N GLY A 45 0.37 -15.82 -9.48
CA GLY A 45 -0.68 -16.82 -9.43
C GLY A 45 -1.63 -16.59 -8.24
N ALA A 46 -2.80 -17.23 -8.26
CA ALA A 46 -3.83 -17.06 -7.22
C ALA A 46 -3.35 -17.44 -5.82
N ILE A 47 -2.43 -18.40 -5.69
CA ILE A 47 -1.84 -18.78 -4.40
C ILE A 47 -1.05 -17.61 -3.80
N LYS A 48 -0.14 -17.00 -4.56
CA LYS A 48 0.68 -15.87 -4.09
C LYS A 48 -0.15 -14.60 -3.91
N ARG A 49 -1.05 -14.32 -4.87
CA ARG A 49 -1.80 -13.07 -4.91
C ARG A 49 -2.95 -13.01 -3.90
N HIS A 50 -3.63 -14.14 -3.68
CA HIS A 50 -4.85 -14.21 -2.87
C HIS A 50 -4.82 -15.25 -1.77
N HIS A 51 -3.66 -15.88 -1.52
CA HIS A 51 -3.48 -16.89 -0.47
C HIS A 51 -4.38 -18.13 -0.62
N PHE A 52 -4.61 -18.55 -1.86
CA PHE A 52 -5.34 -19.79 -2.14
C PHE A 52 -4.48 -20.99 -1.72
N SER A 53 -5.16 -22.05 -1.24
CA SER A 53 -4.51 -23.33 -0.99
C SER A 53 -4.14 -24.00 -2.31
N SER A 54 -3.02 -24.72 -2.33
CA SER A 54 -2.68 -25.59 -3.44
C SER A 54 -3.52 -26.86 -3.41
N ASN A 55 -3.70 -27.50 -4.56
CA ASN A 55 -4.18 -28.87 -4.62
C ASN A 55 -3.11 -29.85 -4.12
N ARG A 56 -3.49 -31.11 -3.90
CA ARG A 56 -2.55 -32.15 -3.47
C ARG A 56 -1.43 -32.33 -4.50
N ALA A 57 -0.20 -32.55 -4.03
CA ALA A 57 0.94 -32.78 -4.90
C ALA A 57 0.97 -34.21 -5.49
N SER A 58 0.23 -35.13 -4.89
CA SER A 58 0.14 -36.55 -5.29
C SER A 58 -1.32 -37.05 -5.20
N HIS A 59 -1.57 -38.32 -5.00
CA HIS A 59 -2.90 -38.94 -4.95
C HIS A 59 -3.72 -38.74 -6.24
N GLY A 60 -3.10 -39.04 -7.40
CA GLY A 60 -3.73 -38.94 -8.70
C GLY A 60 -3.79 -37.53 -9.31
N ASN A 61 -3.25 -36.52 -8.62
CA ASN A 61 -3.14 -35.18 -9.18
C ASN A 61 -1.92 -35.11 -10.11
N SER A 62 -2.10 -34.52 -11.30
CA SER A 62 -1.01 -34.21 -12.19
C SER A 62 -1.05 -32.75 -12.57
N VAL A 63 -1.08 -32.13 -13.53
CA VAL A 63 -0.89 -30.74 -13.94
C VAL A 63 -1.62 -29.64 -13.14
N THR A 64 -2.51 -29.95 -12.21
CA THR A 64 -3.41 -28.98 -11.56
C THR A 64 -3.00 -28.58 -10.13
N THR A 65 -1.77 -28.85 -9.70
CA THR A 65 -1.30 -28.59 -8.33
C THR A 65 -1.48 -27.13 -7.90
N ARG A 66 -1.26 -26.21 -8.80
CA ARG A 66 -1.33 -24.75 -8.51
C ARG A 66 -2.51 -24.03 -9.16
N ALA A 67 -3.49 -24.77 -9.67
CA ALA A 67 -4.69 -24.21 -10.29
C ALA A 67 -5.62 -23.56 -9.26
N PRO A 68 -6.35 -22.51 -9.63
CA PRO A 68 -7.26 -21.80 -8.73
C PRO A 68 -8.51 -22.58 -8.34
N GLY A 69 -8.81 -23.67 -9.04
CA GLY A 69 -10.04 -24.46 -8.90
C GLY A 69 -11.20 -23.88 -9.70
N SER A 70 -12.43 -24.18 -9.27
CA SER A 70 -13.63 -23.69 -9.95
C SER A 70 -13.73 -22.16 -9.90
N ILE A 71 -14.14 -21.56 -11.00
CA ILE A 71 -14.37 -20.13 -11.13
C ILE A 71 -15.84 -19.74 -11.20
N GLY A 72 -16.76 -20.70 -11.22
CA GLY A 72 -18.20 -20.48 -11.26
C GLY A 72 -18.98 -21.73 -11.63
N ASN A 73 -20.28 -21.56 -11.79
CA ASN A 73 -21.22 -22.58 -12.22
C ASN A 73 -21.49 -22.47 -13.73
N ARG A 74 -22.03 -23.55 -14.32
CA ARG A 74 -22.18 -23.68 -15.76
C ARG A 74 -23.36 -22.89 -16.32
N GLN A 75 -24.60 -23.39 -16.20
CA GLN A 75 -25.78 -22.80 -16.85
C GLN A 75 -26.25 -21.54 -16.13
N ASP A 76 -26.32 -21.60 -14.82
CA ASP A 76 -26.77 -20.51 -13.97
C ASP A 76 -25.68 -20.25 -12.90
N PRO A 77 -25.03 -19.08 -12.95
CA PRO A 77 -25.28 -17.85 -13.69
C PRO A 77 -24.70 -17.79 -15.11
N GLY A 78 -24.01 -18.81 -15.62
CA GLY A 78 -23.41 -18.86 -16.98
C GLY A 78 -22.31 -17.83 -17.24
N ARG A 79 -21.74 -17.27 -16.18
CA ARG A 79 -20.68 -16.24 -16.22
C ARG A 79 -19.80 -16.32 -14.98
N VAL A 80 -18.64 -15.69 -15.05
CA VAL A 80 -17.79 -15.44 -13.87
C VAL A 80 -18.18 -14.09 -13.26
N PHE A 81 -18.46 -14.07 -11.96
CA PHE A 81 -18.85 -12.84 -11.27
C PHE A 81 -17.70 -11.82 -11.24
N PRO A 82 -18.01 -10.50 -11.35
CA PRO A 82 -17.03 -9.45 -11.11
C PRO A 82 -16.37 -9.59 -9.73
N GLY A 83 -15.08 -9.27 -9.65
CA GLY A 83 -14.33 -9.39 -8.40
C GLY A 83 -13.84 -10.80 -8.07
N LYS A 84 -14.07 -11.81 -8.93
CA LYS A 84 -13.49 -13.15 -8.73
C LYS A 84 -11.98 -13.08 -8.64
N ARG A 85 -11.42 -13.62 -7.57
CA ARG A 85 -9.98 -13.65 -7.32
C ARG A 85 -9.26 -14.59 -8.28
N MET A 86 -8.42 -14.03 -9.13
CA MET A 86 -7.63 -14.74 -10.15
C MET A 86 -6.18 -14.29 -10.15
N ALA A 87 -5.34 -14.99 -10.90
CA ALA A 87 -3.97 -14.56 -11.17
C ALA A 87 -3.95 -13.18 -11.83
N GLY A 88 -2.88 -12.42 -11.62
CA GLY A 88 -2.71 -11.11 -12.21
C GLY A 88 -1.57 -10.32 -11.56
N HIS A 89 -1.48 -9.05 -11.90
CA HIS A 89 -0.47 -8.14 -11.37
C HIS A 89 -0.57 -8.01 -9.84
N LEU A 90 0.57 -8.05 -9.16
CA LEU A 90 0.68 -7.91 -7.71
C LEU A 90 1.79 -6.91 -7.38
N GLY A 91 1.50 -6.03 -6.43
CA GLY A 91 2.41 -4.96 -6.05
C GLY A 91 2.40 -3.81 -7.05
N ASP A 92 3.36 -2.87 -6.91
CA ASP A 92 3.46 -1.64 -7.71
C ASP A 92 2.14 -0.85 -7.76
N VAL A 93 1.48 -0.80 -6.61
CA VAL A 93 0.23 -0.06 -6.39
C VAL A 93 0.38 0.86 -5.20
N GLN A 94 -0.25 2.02 -5.27
CA GLN A 94 -0.30 2.95 -4.14
C GLN A 94 -1.07 2.33 -2.97
N ARG A 95 -0.47 2.38 -1.78
CA ARG A 95 -1.06 1.92 -0.52
C ARG A 95 -0.77 2.91 0.59
N THR A 96 -1.72 3.04 1.49
CA THR A 96 -1.58 3.87 2.69
C THR A 96 -1.61 2.99 3.93
N THR A 97 -0.57 3.12 4.76
CA THR A 97 -0.55 2.55 6.10
C THR A 97 -0.99 3.63 7.08
N GLN A 98 -2.10 3.39 7.76
CA GLN A 98 -2.74 4.36 8.65
C GLN A 98 -2.23 4.24 10.09
N ASN A 99 -2.32 5.35 10.82
CA ASN A 99 -2.09 5.41 12.28
C ASN A 99 -0.69 4.95 12.72
N LEU A 100 0.33 5.22 11.93
CA LEU A 100 1.71 5.02 12.35
C LEU A 100 2.11 6.12 13.35
N VAL A 101 2.94 5.78 14.32
CA VAL A 101 3.38 6.73 15.34
C VAL A 101 4.76 7.25 15.00
N VAL A 102 4.93 8.56 15.01
CA VAL A 102 6.23 9.22 14.91
C VAL A 102 7.00 8.98 16.20
N ALA A 103 8.06 8.18 16.13
CA ALA A 103 8.90 7.86 17.27
C ALA A 103 9.86 9.00 17.64
N ARG A 104 10.45 9.63 16.63
CA ARG A 104 11.42 10.72 16.79
C ARG A 104 11.48 11.57 15.53
N VAL A 105 11.73 12.85 15.70
CA VAL A 105 12.05 13.81 14.62
C VAL A 105 13.47 14.30 14.82
N ASP A 106 14.33 14.11 13.83
CA ASP A 106 15.69 14.62 13.80
C ASP A 106 15.75 15.80 12.83
N LYS A 107 15.79 17.01 13.38
CA LYS A 107 15.77 18.25 12.59
C LYS A 107 17.07 18.50 11.85
N GLU A 108 18.21 18.09 12.43
CA GLU A 108 19.53 18.33 11.83
C GLU A 108 19.73 17.49 10.56
N ARG A 109 19.28 16.25 10.61
CA ARG A 109 19.39 15.30 9.48
C ARG A 109 18.16 15.27 8.59
N GLN A 110 17.11 16.03 8.92
CA GLN A 110 15.82 16.02 8.23
C GLN A 110 15.21 14.60 8.15
N LEU A 111 15.26 13.86 9.28
CA LEU A 111 14.76 12.50 9.37
C LEU A 111 13.51 12.41 10.24
N LEU A 112 12.52 11.70 9.73
CA LEU A 112 11.31 11.32 10.44
C LEU A 112 11.35 9.81 10.72
N LEU A 113 11.49 9.43 12.00
CA LEU A 113 11.47 8.03 12.43
C LEU A 113 10.04 7.63 12.77
N VAL A 114 9.50 6.67 12.03
CA VAL A 114 8.14 6.19 12.19
C VAL A 114 8.16 4.74 12.69
N ARG A 115 7.33 4.44 13.69
CA ARG A 115 7.17 3.09 14.22
C ARG A 115 6.18 2.30 13.37
N GLY A 116 6.66 1.26 12.68
CA GLY A 116 5.86 0.37 11.85
C GLY A 116 6.39 0.21 10.43
N ALA A 117 5.61 -0.45 9.59
CA ALA A 117 5.99 -0.72 8.21
C ALA A 117 5.55 0.43 7.29
N VAL A 118 6.49 0.94 6.51
CA VAL A 118 6.25 1.95 5.47
C VAL A 118 6.10 1.23 4.12
N PRO A 119 5.09 1.56 3.31
CA PRO A 119 4.90 0.92 2.02
C PRO A 119 5.99 1.31 1.02
N GLY A 120 6.48 0.34 0.27
CA GLY A 120 7.43 0.55 -0.82
C GLY A 120 8.80 -0.07 -0.61
N ALA A 121 9.67 0.17 -1.59
CA ALA A 121 11.06 -0.25 -1.55
C ALA A 121 11.91 0.78 -0.80
N LYS A 122 13.07 0.35 -0.31
CA LYS A 122 14.08 1.26 0.23
C LYS A 122 14.49 2.28 -0.83
N GLY A 123 14.49 3.57 -0.48
CA GLY A 123 14.75 4.67 -1.40
C GLY A 123 13.53 5.13 -2.21
N GLY A 124 12.35 4.53 -1.99
CA GLY A 124 11.10 4.98 -2.63
C GLY A 124 10.56 6.28 -2.03
N GLU A 125 9.79 7.02 -2.81
CA GLU A 125 9.09 8.22 -2.34
C GLU A 125 7.84 7.85 -1.54
N VAL A 126 7.61 8.57 -0.44
CA VAL A 126 6.43 8.42 0.41
C VAL A 126 5.80 9.79 0.72
N ILE A 127 4.50 9.78 0.91
CA ILE A 127 3.75 10.95 1.37
C ILE A 127 3.34 10.68 2.80
N VAL A 128 3.74 11.56 3.71
CA VAL A 128 3.37 11.52 5.12
C VAL A 128 2.34 12.60 5.40
N ARG A 129 1.24 12.24 6.02
CA ARG A 129 0.16 13.17 6.42
C ARG A 129 -0.22 12.93 7.87
N PRO A 130 -0.77 13.91 8.59
CA PRO A 130 -1.45 13.67 9.85
C PRO A 130 -2.52 12.58 9.68
N ALA A 131 -2.69 11.72 10.68
CA ALA A 131 -3.67 10.63 10.60
C ALA A 131 -5.10 11.17 10.56
N VAL A 132 -5.92 10.63 9.66
CA VAL A 132 -7.32 11.01 9.51
C VAL A 132 -8.20 10.35 10.58
N LYS A 133 -7.81 9.15 11.03
CA LYS A 133 -8.55 8.32 12.00
C LYS A 133 -7.72 8.10 13.27
N ALA A 134 -7.27 9.17 13.88
CA ALA A 134 -6.44 9.11 15.09
C ALA A 134 -7.28 9.04 16.36
#